data_6658969e402673f1829d464f5bc317db
#
_entry.id   6658969e402673f1829d464f5bc317db
#
_cell.length_a   1.000
_cell.length_b   1.000
_cell.length_c   1.000
_cell.angle_alpha   90.00
_cell.angle_beta   90.00
_cell.angle_gamma   90.00
#
_symmetry.space_group_name_H-M   'P 1'
#
loop_
_entity.id
_entity.type
_entity.pdbx_description
1 polymer ?
#
loop_
_entity_poly.entity_id
_entity_poly.type
_entity_poly.pdbx_seq_one_letter_code
_entity_poly.pdbx_strand_id
1 'polypeptide(L)'
;MKKTFTFCITKIAMVFAVAILMTNMVNAQGLVINEIDYDQPGLDKAEYIELYNAGPNPVNLADYKLMLFNGSTSSTGNSPYDSIQLPSQTLNAGSFFVICQPDSATGAPAVPNCNLTFSSYKAGGNIQNGASATATTPSPDAVYIKDVQQGNIIDVVSYEGDCIAPYLEVAGVPSGNSDTIVFDTVLSRFFSIGRFPDGTDSNNNSVDFNRMCSTPGSANVANANGCVTAVAEVKSVMSILVYPNPSHGVLHIDMTKDYFKQVTVSVIDLLGREVKSVDLGDFDAIYSMNLSDLNKGVYIVKIQTATGSMLQRVELSK
;
A
#
# COMPACT_ATOMS: atom_id res chain seq x y z
N MET A 1 -4.44 46.21 60.01
CA MET A 1 -4.70 46.09 58.58
C MET A 1 -3.86 44.94 57.99
N LYS A 2 -4.38 43.76 58.02
CA LYS A 2 -3.84 42.56 57.29
C LYS A 2 -5.00 41.66 56.96
N LYS A 3 -5.64 41.87 55.84
CA LYS A 3 -6.55 40.92 55.14
C LYS A 3 -6.59 41.34 53.71
N THR A 4 -6.41 40.38 52.82
CA THR A 4 -6.60 40.38 51.37
C THR A 4 -5.33 40.01 50.55
N PHE A 5 -4.88 38.77 50.64
CA PHE A 5 -4.06 38.22 49.58
C PHE A 5 -4.15 36.70 49.40
N THR A 6 -5.11 35.99 50.01
CA THR A 6 -5.15 34.56 49.98
C THR A 6 -6.24 33.98 49.05
N PHE A 7 -6.98 34.80 48.31
CA PHE A 7 -8.16 34.33 47.51
C PHE A 7 -7.92 34.25 46.00
N CYS A 8 -6.77 34.66 45.53
CA CYS A 8 -6.53 34.65 44.07
C CYS A 8 -5.74 33.43 43.57
N ILE A 9 -4.96 32.75 44.43
CA ILE A 9 -4.07 31.68 44.01
C ILE A 9 -4.83 30.35 43.84
N THR A 10 -5.89 30.10 44.62
CA THR A 10 -6.68 28.87 44.53
C THR A 10 -7.58 28.78 43.29
N LYS A 11 -8.04 29.89 42.75
CA LYS A 11 -8.86 29.91 41.54
C LYS A 11 -8.04 29.70 40.26
N ILE A 12 -6.81 30.17 40.23
CA ILE A 12 -5.90 29.99 39.07
C ILE A 12 -5.41 28.57 38.99
N ALA A 13 -5.11 27.92 40.14
CA ALA A 13 -4.71 26.51 40.15
C ALA A 13 -5.82 25.56 39.71
N MET A 14 -7.09 25.90 39.99
CA MET A 14 -8.24 25.07 39.59
C MET A 14 -8.57 25.19 38.10
N VAL A 15 -8.34 26.35 37.48
CA VAL A 15 -8.50 26.55 36.03
C VAL A 15 -7.40 25.84 35.24
N PHE A 16 -6.16 25.82 35.76
CA PHE A 16 -5.07 25.06 35.13
C PHE A 16 -5.23 23.55 35.27
N ALA A 17 -5.75 23.07 36.39
CA ALA A 17 -6.01 21.63 36.57
C ALA A 17 -7.13 21.12 35.64
N VAL A 18 -8.17 21.92 35.39
CA VAL A 18 -9.24 21.59 34.45
C VAL A 18 -8.76 21.67 32.99
N ALA A 19 -7.87 22.61 32.65
CA ALA A 19 -7.32 22.71 31.30
C ALA A 19 -6.35 21.56 30.95
N ILE A 20 -5.63 21.00 31.95
CA ILE A 20 -4.73 19.85 31.76
C ILE A 20 -5.53 18.52 31.64
N LEU A 21 -6.73 18.46 32.21
CA LEU A 21 -7.60 17.27 32.10
C LEU A 21 -8.40 17.20 30.80
N MET A 22 -8.39 18.27 29.97
CA MET A 22 -9.08 18.28 28.67
C MET A 22 -8.19 17.92 27.48
N THR A 23 -6.91 17.63 27.68
CA THR A 23 -5.98 17.35 26.59
C THR A 23 -5.73 15.85 26.34
N ASN A 24 -6.44 14.95 26.99
CA ASN A 24 -6.29 13.50 26.77
C ASN A 24 -7.64 12.78 26.63
N MET A 25 -8.58 13.36 25.92
CA MET A 25 -9.53 12.54 25.19
C MET A 25 -8.86 12.15 23.88
N VAL A 26 -7.79 11.37 23.95
CA VAL A 26 -7.47 10.44 22.89
C VAL A 26 -8.68 9.51 22.85
N ASN A 27 -9.56 9.67 21.87
CA ASN A 27 -10.49 8.63 21.56
C ASN A 27 -9.66 7.34 21.51
N ALA A 28 -9.92 6.44 22.44
CA ALA A 28 -9.38 5.09 22.36
C ALA A 28 -10.15 4.41 21.22
N GLN A 29 -9.92 4.89 20.01
CA GLN A 29 -10.44 4.31 18.80
C GLN A 29 -9.84 2.92 18.71
N GLY A 30 -10.67 1.94 18.51
CA GLY A 30 -10.27 0.55 18.42
C GLY A 30 -9.78 0.22 17.02
N LEU A 31 -10.53 -0.58 16.31
CA LEU A 31 -10.25 -0.99 14.94
C LEU A 31 -10.67 0.10 13.96
N VAL A 32 -9.76 0.50 13.07
CA VAL A 32 -10.01 1.49 12.01
C VAL A 32 -9.59 0.96 10.64
N ILE A 33 -10.17 1.52 9.58
CA ILE A 33 -9.71 1.35 8.20
C ILE A 33 -8.52 2.28 8.02
N ASN A 34 -7.36 1.73 7.72
CA ASN A 34 -6.10 2.47 7.70
C ASN A 34 -5.63 2.81 6.29
N GLU A 35 -5.84 1.90 5.32
CA GLU A 35 -5.40 2.06 3.95
C GLU A 35 -6.33 1.32 2.99
N ILE A 36 -6.57 1.90 1.82
CA ILE A 36 -7.38 1.31 0.75
C ILE A 36 -6.70 1.54 -0.59
N ASP A 37 -6.55 0.48 -1.38
CA ASP A 37 -6.22 0.52 -2.80
C ASP A 37 -7.43 -0.04 -3.55
N TYR A 38 -8.24 0.83 -4.14
CA TYR A 38 -9.52 0.49 -4.75
C TYR A 38 -9.55 0.66 -6.27
N ASP A 39 -8.55 1.30 -6.86
CA ASP A 39 -8.51 1.60 -8.30
C ASP A 39 -7.07 1.58 -8.80
N GLN A 40 -6.78 0.68 -9.73
CA GLN A 40 -5.46 0.47 -10.28
C GLN A 40 -5.44 0.74 -11.79
N PRO A 41 -4.32 1.17 -12.37
CA PRO A 41 -4.24 1.39 -13.80
C PRO A 41 -4.56 0.13 -14.60
N GLY A 42 -5.61 0.19 -15.38
CA GLY A 42 -6.05 -0.87 -16.26
C GLY A 42 -7.03 -1.84 -15.59
N LEU A 43 -6.62 -3.06 -15.28
CA LEU A 43 -7.44 -4.03 -14.55
C LEU A 43 -7.04 -4.06 -13.10
N ASP A 44 -8.00 -3.93 -12.21
CA ASP A 44 -7.80 -4.07 -10.78
C ASP A 44 -7.44 -5.51 -10.43
N LYS A 45 -6.20 -5.73 -10.04
CA LYS A 45 -5.65 -7.07 -9.80
C LYS A 45 -5.00 -7.26 -8.45
N ALA A 46 -4.84 -6.18 -7.70
CA ALA A 46 -4.14 -6.18 -6.43
C ALA A 46 -4.79 -5.21 -5.42
N GLU A 47 -6.11 -5.08 -5.47
CA GLU A 47 -6.87 -4.28 -4.52
C GLU A 47 -6.76 -4.84 -3.10
N TYR A 48 -6.80 -3.93 -2.13
CA TYR A 48 -6.84 -4.33 -0.73
C TYR A 48 -7.46 -3.26 0.18
N ILE A 49 -7.86 -3.71 1.35
CA ILE A 49 -8.28 -2.90 2.48
C ILE A 49 -7.44 -3.33 3.67
N GLU A 50 -6.82 -2.37 4.33
CA GLU A 50 -6.07 -2.60 5.54
C GLU A 50 -6.81 -2.06 6.75
N LEU A 51 -6.90 -2.87 7.79
CA LEU A 51 -7.37 -2.51 9.11
C LEU A 51 -6.19 -2.34 10.05
N TYR A 52 -6.30 -1.41 10.97
CA TYR A 52 -5.31 -1.15 12.00
C TYR A 52 -5.96 -1.06 13.37
N ASN A 53 -5.38 -1.72 14.37
CA ASN A 53 -5.81 -1.58 15.74
C ASN A 53 -5.13 -0.36 16.38
N ALA A 54 -5.79 0.79 16.32
CA ALA A 54 -5.33 2.04 16.92
C ALA A 54 -5.56 2.09 18.45
N GLY A 55 -6.34 1.15 18.99
CA GLY A 55 -6.63 1.08 20.42
C GLY A 55 -5.47 0.50 21.24
N PRO A 56 -5.51 0.67 22.57
CA PRO A 56 -4.50 0.17 23.47
C PRO A 56 -4.65 -1.33 23.78
N ASN A 57 -5.77 -1.94 23.44
CA ASN A 57 -6.09 -3.33 23.76
C ASN A 57 -6.17 -4.19 22.50
N PRO A 58 -5.86 -5.49 22.60
CA PRO A 58 -6.14 -6.43 21.52
C PRO A 58 -7.64 -6.51 21.22
N VAL A 59 -8.00 -6.67 19.93
CA VAL A 59 -9.38 -6.88 19.48
C VAL A 59 -9.52 -8.27 18.85
N ASN A 60 -10.67 -8.90 19.01
CA ASN A 60 -11.02 -10.12 18.31
C ASN A 60 -11.70 -9.74 17.00
N LEU A 61 -11.09 -10.05 15.88
CA LEU A 61 -11.63 -9.69 14.57
C LEU A 61 -12.98 -10.35 14.28
N ALA A 62 -13.29 -11.51 14.87
CA ALA A 62 -14.59 -12.18 14.69
C ALA A 62 -15.79 -11.33 15.14
N ASP A 63 -15.56 -10.34 15.99
CA ASP A 63 -16.62 -9.43 16.47
C ASP A 63 -17.00 -8.38 15.41
N TYR A 64 -16.31 -8.36 14.26
CA TYR A 64 -16.49 -7.34 13.22
C TYR A 64 -16.73 -7.93 11.84
N LYS A 65 -17.44 -7.16 11.02
CA LYS A 65 -17.59 -7.35 9.58
C LYS A 65 -17.09 -6.14 8.85
N LEU A 66 -16.38 -6.36 7.73
CA LEU A 66 -16.12 -5.35 6.74
C LEU A 66 -17.28 -5.32 5.74
N MET A 67 -17.80 -4.15 5.47
CA MET A 67 -18.92 -3.92 4.58
C MET A 67 -18.47 -3.08 3.39
N LEU A 68 -18.73 -3.54 2.18
CA LEU A 68 -18.50 -2.81 0.94
C LEU A 68 -19.84 -2.21 0.49
N PHE A 69 -19.87 -0.92 0.23
CA PHE A 69 -21.09 -0.17 0.07
C PHE A 69 -21.09 0.64 -1.20
N ASN A 70 -22.09 0.40 -2.05
CA ASN A 70 -22.35 1.23 -3.21
C ASN A 70 -23.08 2.48 -2.74
N GLY A 71 -22.36 3.59 -2.76
CA GLY A 71 -22.88 4.87 -2.32
C GLY A 71 -23.49 5.69 -3.45
N SER A 72 -24.13 6.78 -3.06
CA SER A 72 -24.68 7.74 -3.99
C SER A 72 -24.76 9.10 -3.30
N THR A 73 -24.72 10.17 -4.06
CA THR A 73 -25.04 11.52 -3.60
C THR A 73 -26.54 11.75 -3.39
N SER A 74 -27.38 10.76 -3.73
CA SER A 74 -28.82 10.79 -3.55
C SER A 74 -29.27 9.78 -2.49
N SER A 75 -30.43 9.96 -1.92
CA SER A 75 -31.01 9.04 -0.91
C SER A 75 -31.49 7.69 -1.49
N THR A 76 -31.30 7.45 -2.77
CA THR A 76 -31.75 6.24 -3.47
C THR A 76 -30.57 5.54 -4.11
N GLY A 77 -30.55 4.22 -4.06
CA GLY A 77 -29.49 3.40 -4.67
C GLY A 77 -28.35 3.00 -3.74
N ASN A 78 -28.38 3.46 -2.50
CA ASN A 78 -27.38 3.17 -1.49
C ASN A 78 -27.60 1.79 -0.87
N SER A 79 -26.66 0.87 -1.02
CA SER A 79 -26.76 -0.46 -0.42
C SER A 79 -25.41 -1.15 -0.30
N PRO A 80 -25.20 -1.99 0.72
CA PRO A 80 -24.05 -2.91 0.72
C PRO A 80 -24.13 -3.84 -0.49
N TYR A 81 -23.03 -3.98 -1.22
CA TYR A 81 -22.92 -4.93 -2.32
C TYR A 81 -22.10 -6.17 -1.93
N ASP A 82 -21.34 -6.09 -0.85
CA ASP A 82 -20.62 -7.22 -0.30
C ASP A 82 -20.41 -7.06 1.22
N SER A 83 -20.15 -8.18 1.91
CA SER A 83 -19.82 -8.18 3.32
C SER A 83 -18.85 -9.32 3.65
N ILE A 84 -17.82 -9.02 4.40
CA ILE A 84 -16.76 -9.95 4.76
C ILE A 84 -16.74 -10.13 6.26
N GLN A 85 -17.11 -11.33 6.74
CA GLN A 85 -16.91 -11.69 8.14
C GLN A 85 -15.43 -11.83 8.41
N LEU A 86 -14.90 -11.08 9.36
CA LEU A 86 -13.50 -11.19 9.74
C LEU A 86 -13.26 -12.49 10.54
N PRO A 87 -12.06 -13.07 10.47
CA PRO A 87 -11.77 -14.37 11.07
C PRO A 87 -11.67 -14.30 12.59
N SER A 88 -11.82 -15.46 13.25
CA SER A 88 -11.53 -15.58 14.69
C SER A 88 -10.04 -15.50 14.94
N GLN A 89 -9.55 -14.27 15.00
CA GLN A 89 -8.14 -13.92 15.19
C GLN A 89 -8.03 -12.69 16.08
N THR A 90 -7.07 -12.69 16.98
CA THR A 90 -6.72 -11.52 17.79
C THR A 90 -5.81 -10.59 17.00
N LEU A 91 -6.18 -9.33 16.89
CA LEU A 91 -5.33 -8.27 16.37
C LEU A 91 -4.81 -7.43 17.53
N ASN A 92 -3.51 -7.50 17.79
CA ASN A 92 -2.87 -6.75 18.88
C ASN A 92 -2.91 -5.23 18.61
N ALA A 93 -2.78 -4.43 19.67
CA ALA A 93 -2.61 -2.99 19.55
C ALA A 93 -1.42 -2.65 18.62
N GLY A 94 -1.59 -1.69 17.73
CA GLY A 94 -0.56 -1.28 16.78
C GLY A 94 -0.29 -2.28 15.65
N SER A 95 -1.17 -3.24 15.42
CA SER A 95 -1.02 -4.24 14.37
C SER A 95 -1.97 -4.01 13.21
N PHE A 96 -1.56 -4.48 12.02
CA PHE A 96 -2.28 -4.39 10.76
C PHE A 96 -2.97 -5.71 10.40
N PHE A 97 -4.07 -5.64 9.66
CA PHE A 97 -4.75 -6.78 9.07
C PHE A 97 -5.21 -6.44 7.65
N VAL A 98 -4.68 -7.13 6.65
CA VAL A 98 -4.89 -6.86 5.23
C VAL A 98 -5.88 -7.84 4.64
N ILE A 99 -6.94 -7.31 4.02
CA ILE A 99 -7.92 -8.04 3.21
C ILE A 99 -7.63 -7.70 1.75
N CYS A 100 -7.32 -8.68 0.92
CA CYS A 100 -6.85 -8.43 -0.43
C CYS A 100 -7.57 -9.25 -1.51
N GLN A 101 -7.45 -8.79 -2.75
CA GLN A 101 -7.91 -9.51 -3.91
C GLN A 101 -7.11 -10.82 -4.09
N PRO A 102 -7.76 -11.94 -4.41
CA PRO A 102 -7.05 -13.15 -4.84
C PRO A 102 -6.57 -12.99 -6.28
N ASP A 103 -5.43 -13.56 -6.61
CA ASP A 103 -4.94 -13.68 -7.99
C ASP A 103 -5.90 -14.52 -8.85
N SER A 104 -6.19 -14.05 -10.05
CA SER A 104 -7.20 -14.64 -10.94
C SER A 104 -6.87 -16.06 -11.41
N ALA A 105 -5.60 -16.41 -11.47
CA ALA A 105 -5.15 -17.71 -12.00
C ALA A 105 -4.94 -18.74 -10.88
N THR A 106 -4.43 -18.30 -9.72
CA THR A 106 -3.99 -19.17 -8.65
C THR A 106 -4.88 -19.16 -7.42
N GLY A 107 -5.68 -18.08 -7.25
CA GLY A 107 -6.44 -17.81 -6.02
C GLY A 107 -5.58 -17.41 -4.83
N ALA A 108 -4.26 -17.30 -5.01
CA ALA A 108 -3.35 -16.84 -3.96
C ALA A 108 -3.53 -15.33 -3.71
N PRO A 109 -3.09 -14.82 -2.55
CA PRO A 109 -3.09 -13.37 -2.29
C PRO A 109 -2.36 -12.59 -3.38
N ALA A 110 -3.00 -11.52 -3.90
CA ALA A 110 -2.44 -10.71 -4.97
C ALA A 110 -1.48 -9.61 -4.46
N VAL A 111 -1.54 -9.30 -3.16
CA VAL A 111 -0.65 -8.32 -2.52
C VAL A 111 0.17 -8.95 -1.39
N PRO A 112 1.35 -8.42 -1.07
CA PRO A 112 2.15 -8.90 0.06
C PRO A 112 1.42 -8.68 1.40
N ASN A 113 1.78 -9.47 2.41
CA ASN A 113 1.24 -9.39 3.77
C ASN A 113 -0.29 -9.53 3.88
N CYS A 114 -0.97 -10.01 2.85
CA CYS A 114 -2.40 -10.26 2.89
C CYS A 114 -2.74 -11.36 3.91
N ASN A 115 -3.67 -11.07 4.80
CA ASN A 115 -4.11 -11.98 5.86
C ASN A 115 -5.38 -12.73 5.49
N LEU A 116 -6.24 -12.13 4.66
CA LEU A 116 -7.50 -12.69 4.21
C LEU A 116 -7.75 -12.28 2.76
N THR A 117 -8.08 -13.22 1.88
CA THR A 117 -8.52 -12.88 0.52
C THR A 117 -10.03 -12.66 0.46
N PHE A 118 -10.51 -11.81 -0.45
CA PHE A 118 -11.91 -11.82 -0.86
C PHE A 118 -12.30 -13.23 -1.32
N SER A 119 -13.58 -13.57 -1.23
CA SER A 119 -14.08 -14.91 -1.52
C SER A 119 -13.86 -15.37 -2.97
N SER A 120 -13.71 -14.44 -3.90
CA SER A 120 -13.44 -14.70 -5.31
C SER A 120 -12.81 -13.48 -5.99
N TYR A 121 -12.03 -13.72 -7.05
CA TYR A 121 -11.58 -12.68 -7.95
C TYR A 121 -12.74 -12.11 -8.77
N LYS A 122 -12.82 -10.79 -8.86
CA LYS A 122 -13.75 -10.08 -9.76
C LYS A 122 -12.95 -9.27 -10.77
N ALA A 123 -13.20 -9.50 -12.06
CA ALA A 123 -12.42 -8.88 -13.15
C ALA A 123 -12.57 -7.34 -13.27
N GLY A 124 -13.62 -6.78 -12.66
CA GLY A 124 -13.84 -5.34 -12.57
C GLY A 124 -13.56 -4.75 -11.20
N GLY A 125 -12.72 -5.44 -10.41
CA GLY A 125 -12.45 -5.08 -9.03
C GLY A 125 -13.36 -5.76 -8.01
N ASN A 126 -12.83 -6.02 -6.81
CA ASN A 126 -13.60 -6.47 -5.66
C ASN A 126 -14.14 -5.27 -4.88
N ILE A 127 -13.40 -4.18 -4.89
CA ILE A 127 -13.77 -2.90 -4.32
C ILE A 127 -14.33 -2.05 -5.47
N GLN A 128 -15.56 -1.56 -5.35
CA GLN A 128 -16.12 -0.71 -6.40
C GLN A 128 -15.38 0.63 -6.39
N ASN A 129 -15.04 1.12 -7.56
CA ASN A 129 -14.64 2.48 -7.80
C ASN A 129 -15.81 3.23 -8.42
N GLY A 130 -15.97 4.46 -8.02
CA GLY A 130 -17.09 5.31 -8.44
C GLY A 130 -17.07 5.66 -9.92
N ALA A 131 -17.68 6.75 -10.26
CA ALA A 131 -17.90 7.13 -11.64
C ALA A 131 -16.61 7.23 -12.46
N SER A 132 -16.63 6.68 -13.66
CA SER A 132 -15.68 6.99 -14.73
C SER A 132 -15.29 8.47 -14.71
N ALA A 133 -14.03 8.79 -14.95
CA ALA A 133 -13.50 10.16 -15.05
C ALA A 133 -14.29 11.10 -16.00
N THR A 134 -15.22 10.56 -16.77
CA THR A 134 -16.14 11.28 -17.67
C THR A 134 -17.55 11.44 -17.11
N ALA A 135 -17.85 10.85 -15.95
CA ALA A 135 -19.18 10.99 -15.34
C ALA A 135 -19.35 12.39 -14.75
N THR A 136 -20.46 13.03 -15.10
CA THR A 136 -20.82 14.37 -14.61
C THR A 136 -21.41 14.35 -13.19
N THR A 137 -21.64 13.16 -12.64
CA THR A 137 -22.24 12.94 -11.33
C THR A 137 -21.29 12.10 -10.48
N PRO A 138 -20.86 12.58 -9.32
CA PRO A 138 -20.09 11.77 -8.38
C PRO A 138 -20.87 10.49 -8.03
N SER A 139 -20.21 9.37 -7.99
CA SER A 139 -20.74 8.09 -7.53
C SER A 139 -19.81 7.56 -6.45
N PRO A 140 -19.82 8.19 -5.27
CA PRO A 140 -18.94 7.79 -4.20
C PRO A 140 -19.31 6.41 -3.69
N ASP A 141 -18.31 5.65 -3.31
CA ASP A 141 -18.46 4.37 -2.63
C ASP A 141 -17.89 4.44 -1.21
N ALA A 142 -18.16 3.44 -0.41
CA ALA A 142 -17.66 3.41 0.95
C ALA A 142 -17.32 2.00 1.42
N VAL A 143 -16.39 1.95 2.35
CA VAL A 143 -16.07 0.78 3.16
C VAL A 143 -16.32 1.12 4.62
N TYR A 144 -16.95 0.22 5.38
CA TYR A 144 -17.12 0.44 6.80
C TYR A 144 -16.98 -0.84 7.63
N ILE A 145 -16.56 -0.66 8.87
CA ILE A 145 -16.46 -1.72 9.87
C ILE A 145 -17.75 -1.72 10.69
N LYS A 146 -18.37 -2.88 10.81
CA LYS A 146 -19.57 -3.08 11.62
C LYS A 146 -19.31 -4.06 12.76
N ASP A 147 -19.61 -3.66 13.98
CA ASP A 147 -19.70 -4.55 15.14
C ASP A 147 -20.89 -5.50 14.95
N VAL A 148 -20.63 -6.81 14.96
CA VAL A 148 -21.69 -7.82 14.73
C VAL A 148 -22.56 -8.05 15.94
N GLN A 149 -22.08 -7.72 17.15
CA GLN A 149 -22.81 -7.92 18.40
C GLN A 149 -23.77 -6.76 18.68
N GLN A 150 -23.30 -5.52 18.49
CA GLN A 150 -24.05 -4.31 18.77
C GLN A 150 -24.74 -3.76 17.53
N GLY A 151 -24.29 -4.13 16.34
CA GLY A 151 -24.80 -3.63 15.08
C GLY A 151 -24.33 -2.22 14.73
N ASN A 152 -23.46 -1.64 15.54
CA ASN A 152 -22.93 -0.30 15.34
C ASN A 152 -21.88 -0.26 14.22
N ILE A 153 -21.81 0.87 13.52
CA ILE A 153 -20.67 1.20 12.66
C ILE A 153 -19.54 1.72 13.55
N ILE A 154 -18.34 1.18 13.36
CA ILE A 154 -17.16 1.49 14.16
C ILE A 154 -16.32 2.55 13.46
N ASP A 155 -16.12 2.39 12.15
CA ASP A 155 -15.38 3.31 11.29
C ASP A 155 -15.93 3.20 9.87
N VAL A 156 -15.87 4.29 9.11
CA VAL A 156 -16.32 4.36 7.72
C VAL A 156 -15.40 5.26 6.89
N VAL A 157 -15.06 4.79 5.71
CA VAL A 157 -14.32 5.57 4.72
C VAL A 157 -15.15 5.67 3.46
N SER A 158 -15.56 6.89 3.12
CA SER A 158 -16.18 7.24 1.85
C SER A 158 -15.08 7.77 0.92
N TYR A 159 -14.97 7.25 -0.26
CA TYR A 159 -13.99 7.66 -1.26
C TYR A 159 -14.68 8.08 -2.56
N GLU A 160 -13.98 8.89 -3.39
CA GLU A 160 -14.50 9.56 -4.58
C GLU A 160 -15.67 10.51 -4.33
N GLY A 161 -15.82 10.97 -3.10
CA GLY A 161 -16.81 11.93 -2.64
C GLY A 161 -17.53 11.46 -1.38
N ASP A 162 -18.51 12.25 -0.98
CA ASP A 162 -19.30 11.98 0.22
C ASP A 162 -20.50 11.08 -0.13
N CYS A 163 -20.54 9.94 0.46
CA CYS A 163 -21.75 9.13 0.44
C CYS A 163 -22.82 9.70 1.39
N ILE A 164 -24.12 9.46 1.18
CA ILE A 164 -25.20 10.06 1.98
C ILE A 164 -25.64 9.22 3.19
N ALA A 165 -25.45 7.93 3.20
CA ALA A 165 -25.91 7.10 4.31
C ALA A 165 -25.30 5.70 4.27
N PRO A 166 -25.06 5.10 5.41
CA PRO A 166 -25.29 5.42 6.83
C PRO A 166 -24.00 5.86 7.54
N TYR A 167 -23.70 7.16 7.59
CA TYR A 167 -22.34 7.64 7.86
C TYR A 167 -22.09 8.18 9.24
N LEU A 168 -20.84 7.98 9.69
CA LEU A 168 -20.25 8.64 10.85
C LEU A 168 -19.33 9.79 10.41
N GLU A 169 -18.73 9.68 9.22
CA GLU A 169 -17.73 10.62 8.70
C GLU A 169 -18.39 11.74 7.88
N VAL A 170 -17.86 12.93 7.98
CA VAL A 170 -18.49 14.13 7.39
C VAL A 170 -18.13 14.31 5.91
N ALA A 171 -16.93 13.92 5.52
CA ALA A 171 -16.44 14.11 4.17
C ALA A 171 -15.69 12.88 3.66
N GLY A 172 -15.93 12.55 2.40
CA GLY A 172 -15.22 11.48 1.71
C GLY A 172 -13.81 11.89 1.29
N VAL A 173 -13.02 10.92 0.91
CA VAL A 173 -11.74 11.17 0.25
C VAL A 173 -12.03 11.69 -1.15
N PRO A 174 -11.49 12.85 -1.56
CA PRO A 174 -11.76 13.43 -2.86
C PRO A 174 -11.41 12.49 -4.01
N SER A 175 -12.21 12.51 -5.07
CA SER A 175 -11.89 11.78 -6.29
C SER A 175 -10.53 12.22 -6.83
N GLY A 176 -9.80 11.27 -7.41
CA GLY A 176 -8.44 11.52 -7.84
C GLY A 176 -7.36 11.22 -6.81
N ASN A 177 -7.71 10.75 -5.64
CA ASN A 177 -6.77 10.18 -4.66
C ASN A 177 -6.55 8.68 -4.89
N SER A 178 -6.81 8.19 -6.09
CA SER A 178 -6.49 6.83 -6.51
C SER A 178 -5.12 6.77 -7.19
N ASP A 179 -4.61 5.58 -7.38
CA ASP A 179 -3.36 5.33 -8.09
C ASP A 179 -3.46 5.54 -9.61
N THR A 180 -4.68 5.66 -10.16
CA THR A 180 -4.92 5.87 -11.61
C THR A 180 -4.36 7.17 -12.16
N ILE A 181 -4.04 8.13 -11.31
CA ILE A 181 -3.55 9.46 -11.73
C ILE A 181 -2.06 9.44 -12.09
N VAL A 182 -1.35 8.38 -11.79
CA VAL A 182 0.07 8.31 -12.07
C VAL A 182 0.27 7.73 -13.46
N PHE A 183 0.81 8.55 -14.36
CA PHE A 183 1.01 8.23 -15.78
C PHE A 183 2.05 7.13 -16.07
N ASP A 184 2.64 6.53 -15.06
CA ASP A 184 3.59 5.45 -15.23
C ASP A 184 2.91 4.12 -14.92
N THR A 185 2.62 3.36 -15.97
CA THR A 185 1.99 2.05 -15.91
C THR A 185 2.80 0.99 -15.15
N VAL A 186 4.08 1.23 -14.91
CA VAL A 186 4.95 0.30 -14.16
C VAL A 186 4.97 0.62 -12.68
N LEU A 187 4.83 1.89 -12.30
CA LEU A 187 4.93 2.37 -10.92
C LEU A 187 3.55 2.59 -10.26
N SER A 188 2.51 2.56 -11.02
CA SER A 188 1.15 2.93 -10.57
C SER A 188 0.50 1.94 -9.60
N ARG A 189 1.01 0.73 -9.46
CA ARG A 189 0.57 -0.25 -8.45
C ARG A 189 1.00 0.08 -7.03
N PHE A 190 1.65 1.19 -6.81
CA PHE A 190 2.25 1.54 -5.54
C PHE A 190 1.56 2.70 -4.84
N PHE A 191 0.37 3.06 -5.26
CA PHE A 191 -0.41 4.11 -4.63
C PHE A 191 -1.69 3.56 -4.00
N SER A 192 -2.04 4.16 -2.90
CA SER A 192 -3.26 3.92 -2.13
C SER A 192 -3.75 5.22 -1.52
N ILE A 193 -4.89 5.19 -0.88
CA ILE A 193 -5.31 6.21 0.08
C ILE A 193 -5.19 5.64 1.49
N GLY A 194 -4.62 6.40 2.41
CA GLY A 194 -4.42 5.93 3.77
C GLY A 194 -4.30 7.04 4.79
N ARG A 195 -4.46 6.67 6.06
CA ARG A 195 -4.31 7.56 7.21
C ARG A 195 -2.84 7.81 7.51
N PHE A 196 -2.50 9.05 7.85
CA PHE A 196 -1.15 9.36 8.29
C PHE A 196 -1.13 10.38 9.43
N PRO A 197 -0.52 10.03 10.59
CA PRO A 197 0.02 8.70 10.98
C PRO A 197 -1.04 7.60 11.02
N ASP A 198 -0.60 6.32 11.03
CA ASP A 198 -1.51 5.17 11.13
C ASP A 198 -2.51 5.33 12.27
N GLY A 199 -3.76 4.97 12.02
CA GLY A 199 -4.83 5.02 13.00
C GLY A 199 -5.30 6.43 13.37
N THR A 200 -4.79 7.49 12.73
CA THR A 200 -5.35 8.84 12.92
C THR A 200 -6.77 8.87 12.41
N ASP A 201 -7.71 9.28 13.25
CA ASP A 201 -9.10 9.39 12.91
C ASP A 201 -9.74 10.59 13.61
N SER A 202 -10.07 11.58 12.82
CA SER A 202 -10.76 12.80 13.27
C SER A 202 -12.24 12.77 12.96
N ASN A 203 -12.77 11.66 12.46
CA ASN A 203 -14.11 11.52 11.88
C ASN A 203 -14.30 12.47 10.69
N ASN A 204 -13.26 12.65 9.89
CA ASN A 204 -13.27 13.42 8.65
C ASN A 204 -12.28 12.83 7.65
N ASN A 205 -12.76 11.96 6.78
CA ASN A 205 -11.93 11.23 5.82
C ASN A 205 -11.12 12.16 4.90
N SER A 206 -11.64 13.32 4.53
CA SER A 206 -10.92 14.28 3.68
C SER A 206 -9.70 14.91 4.36
N VAL A 207 -9.63 14.84 5.68
CA VAL A 207 -8.49 15.32 6.48
C VAL A 207 -7.54 14.16 6.81
N ASP A 208 -8.09 13.00 7.13
CA ASP A 208 -7.36 11.85 7.66
C ASP A 208 -6.67 11.05 6.55
N PHE A 209 -7.31 10.94 5.39
CA PHE A 209 -6.80 10.17 4.26
C PHE A 209 -6.05 11.05 3.26
N ASN A 210 -4.93 10.53 2.80
CA ASN A 210 -4.12 11.13 1.74
C ASN A 210 -3.68 10.05 0.75
N ARG A 211 -3.39 10.48 -0.48
CA ARG A 211 -2.71 9.60 -1.42
C ARG A 211 -1.28 9.37 -0.95
N MET A 212 -0.89 8.13 -0.86
CA MET A 212 0.43 7.70 -0.37
C MET A 212 0.94 6.48 -1.11
N CYS A 213 2.12 6.05 -0.76
CA CYS A 213 2.62 4.77 -1.25
C CYS A 213 1.85 3.63 -0.59
N SER A 214 1.45 2.66 -1.41
CA SER A 214 0.84 1.42 -0.92
C SER A 214 1.80 0.66 0.01
N THR A 215 1.35 0.38 1.24
CA THR A 215 2.17 -0.22 2.30
C THR A 215 1.46 -1.37 3.02
N PRO A 216 0.83 -2.33 2.30
CA PRO A 216 0.01 -3.35 2.93
C PRO A 216 0.76 -4.13 4.02
N GLY A 217 0.22 -4.14 5.23
CA GLY A 217 0.79 -4.79 6.41
C GLY A 217 1.96 -4.06 7.05
N SER A 218 2.15 -2.78 6.74
CA SER A 218 3.26 -1.96 7.25
C SER A 218 2.81 -0.52 7.47
N ALA A 219 3.55 0.23 8.28
CA ALA A 219 3.22 1.62 8.57
C ALA A 219 3.18 2.50 7.31
N ASN A 220 2.17 3.34 7.22
CA ASN A 220 1.94 4.26 6.13
C ASN A 220 3.07 5.31 6.01
N VAL A 221 3.35 5.73 4.79
CA VAL A 221 4.41 6.71 4.47
C VAL A 221 3.80 7.96 3.85
N ALA A 222 3.97 9.10 4.51
CA ALA A 222 3.33 10.39 4.18
C ALA A 222 3.58 10.94 2.77
N ASN A 223 4.41 10.33 1.95
CA ASN A 223 4.87 10.95 0.72
C ASN A 223 4.61 10.08 -0.52
N ALA A 224 3.67 10.51 -1.34
CA ALA A 224 3.42 9.90 -2.65
C ALA A 224 4.50 10.21 -3.72
N ASN A 225 5.41 11.14 -3.44
CA ASN A 225 6.49 11.47 -4.38
C ASN A 225 7.66 10.52 -4.17
N GLY A 226 7.67 9.41 -4.88
CA GLY A 226 8.74 8.43 -4.83
C GLY A 226 8.34 7.11 -4.19
N CYS A 227 7.13 6.64 -4.44
CA CYS A 227 6.75 5.25 -4.19
C CYS A 227 7.58 4.27 -5.03
N VAL A 228 8.85 4.55 -5.14
CA VAL A 228 9.84 3.55 -5.48
C VAL A 228 10.09 2.81 -4.17
N THR A 229 9.39 1.72 -3.96
CA THR A 229 9.90 0.70 -3.06
C THR A 229 11.38 0.58 -3.38
N ALA A 230 12.22 0.71 -2.36
CA ALA A 230 13.58 0.20 -2.44
C ALA A 230 13.47 -1.08 -3.24
N VAL A 231 14.14 -1.15 -4.39
CA VAL A 231 14.01 -2.23 -5.38
C VAL A 231 13.81 -3.49 -4.57
N ALA A 232 12.56 -3.95 -4.47
CA ALA A 232 12.34 -5.29 -3.96
C ALA A 232 13.25 -6.07 -4.89
N GLU A 233 14.28 -6.67 -4.32
CA GLU A 233 15.10 -7.60 -5.05
C GLU A 233 14.07 -8.50 -5.70
N VAL A 234 13.75 -8.22 -6.96
CA VAL A 234 12.96 -9.14 -7.76
C VAL A 234 13.84 -10.35 -7.73
N LYS A 235 13.56 -11.24 -6.80
CA LYS A 235 14.11 -12.57 -6.81
C LYS A 235 13.54 -13.15 -8.07
N SER A 236 14.12 -12.69 -9.16
CA SER A 236 13.91 -13.27 -10.47
C SER A 236 14.14 -14.75 -10.26
N VAL A 237 13.10 -15.54 -10.47
CA VAL A 237 13.19 -17.00 -10.49
C VAL A 237 14.02 -17.43 -11.71
N MET A 238 14.68 -16.49 -12.38
CA MET A 238 15.63 -16.80 -13.42
C MET A 238 16.86 -17.43 -12.78
N SER A 239 17.10 -18.69 -13.09
CA SER A 239 18.26 -19.46 -12.64
C SER A 239 19.53 -19.01 -13.35
N ILE A 240 19.80 -17.69 -13.35
CA ILE A 240 20.99 -17.08 -13.96
C ILE A 240 21.99 -16.79 -12.86
N LEU A 241 23.23 -17.23 -13.05
CA LEU A 241 24.33 -16.95 -12.13
C LEU A 241 25.36 -16.03 -12.80
N VAL A 242 25.82 -15.01 -12.07
CA VAL A 242 26.86 -14.08 -12.54
C VAL A 242 28.07 -14.18 -11.61
N TYR A 243 29.17 -14.63 -12.14
CA TYR A 243 30.40 -14.85 -11.37
C TYR A 243 31.67 -14.64 -12.19
N PRO A 244 32.86 -14.46 -11.54
CA PRO A 244 33.06 -14.23 -10.12
C PRO A 244 32.63 -12.81 -9.70
N ASN A 245 32.27 -12.63 -8.44
CA ASN A 245 32.02 -11.31 -7.86
C ASN A 245 32.68 -11.26 -6.47
N PRO A 246 33.76 -10.49 -6.25
CA PRO A 246 34.40 -9.55 -7.19
C PRO A 246 35.08 -10.20 -8.41
N SER A 247 35.14 -9.45 -9.51
CA SER A 247 35.76 -9.87 -10.75
C SER A 247 37.05 -9.11 -11.04
N HIS A 248 38.02 -9.79 -11.67
CA HIS A 248 39.27 -9.18 -12.15
C HIS A 248 39.22 -8.77 -13.64
N GLY A 249 38.01 -8.62 -14.19
CA GLY A 249 37.79 -8.12 -15.55
C GLY A 249 37.07 -9.07 -16.49
N VAL A 250 36.76 -10.30 -16.08
CA VAL A 250 35.90 -11.21 -16.83
C VAL A 250 34.75 -11.67 -15.94
N LEU A 251 33.54 -11.55 -16.44
CA LEU A 251 32.33 -12.10 -15.82
C LEU A 251 31.81 -13.26 -16.66
N HIS A 252 31.38 -14.30 -15.98
CA HIS A 252 30.62 -15.40 -16.58
C HIS A 252 29.15 -15.23 -16.18
N ILE A 253 28.28 -15.35 -17.15
CA ILE A 253 26.84 -15.30 -17.00
C ILE A 253 26.32 -16.67 -17.41
N ASP A 254 25.98 -17.48 -16.43
CA ASP A 254 25.54 -18.85 -16.63
C ASP A 254 24.02 -18.92 -16.75
N MET A 255 23.54 -19.26 -17.91
CA MET A 255 22.15 -19.42 -18.29
C MET A 255 21.80 -20.86 -18.67
N THR A 256 22.64 -21.83 -18.29
CA THR A 256 22.50 -23.24 -18.70
C THR A 256 21.32 -23.99 -18.06
N LYS A 257 20.66 -23.39 -17.05
CA LYS A 257 19.55 -24.03 -16.34
C LYS A 257 18.19 -23.87 -17.01
N ASP A 258 18.06 -22.89 -17.91
CA ASP A 258 16.83 -22.58 -18.63
C ASP A 258 17.15 -22.07 -20.05
N TYR A 259 16.15 -22.15 -20.94
CA TYR A 259 16.23 -21.56 -22.27
C TYR A 259 15.60 -20.16 -22.27
N PHE A 260 16.41 -19.15 -22.47
CA PHE A 260 16.00 -17.74 -22.45
C PHE A 260 15.85 -17.19 -23.87
N LYS A 261 14.78 -16.46 -24.14
CA LYS A 261 14.55 -15.79 -25.43
C LYS A 261 14.87 -14.32 -25.33
N GLN A 262 15.41 -13.76 -26.44
CA GLN A 262 15.71 -12.34 -26.60
C GLN A 262 16.60 -11.79 -25.47
N VAL A 263 17.69 -12.49 -25.19
CA VAL A 263 18.60 -12.14 -24.11
C VAL A 263 19.47 -10.96 -24.50
N THR A 264 19.41 -9.87 -23.74
CA THR A 264 20.33 -8.75 -23.82
C THR A 264 21.04 -8.57 -22.47
N VAL A 265 22.35 -8.43 -22.49
CA VAL A 265 23.16 -8.19 -21.30
C VAL A 265 23.77 -6.80 -21.37
N SER A 266 23.48 -5.95 -20.39
CA SER A 266 24.02 -4.58 -20.28
C SER A 266 24.78 -4.40 -18.97
N VAL A 267 25.86 -3.63 -19.01
CA VAL A 267 26.63 -3.19 -17.84
C VAL A 267 26.41 -1.70 -17.66
N ILE A 268 25.99 -1.30 -16.47
CA ILE A 268 25.57 0.06 -16.12
C ILE A 268 26.47 0.57 -14.99
N ASP A 269 26.97 1.79 -15.11
CA ASP A 269 27.74 2.43 -14.03
C ASP A 269 26.81 3.04 -12.94
N LEU A 270 27.39 3.52 -11.85
CA LEU A 270 26.63 4.13 -10.73
C LEU A 270 25.92 5.45 -11.10
N LEU A 271 26.19 6.02 -12.26
CA LEU A 271 25.50 7.19 -12.80
C LEU A 271 24.34 6.79 -13.73
N GLY A 272 24.05 5.49 -13.87
CA GLY A 272 23.00 4.96 -14.72
C GLY A 272 23.36 4.90 -16.20
N ARG A 273 24.62 5.11 -16.59
CA ARG A 273 25.05 5.05 -17.99
C ARG A 273 25.38 3.61 -18.37
N GLU A 274 24.83 3.16 -19.50
CA GLU A 274 25.23 1.89 -20.09
C GLU A 274 26.65 2.03 -20.65
N VAL A 275 27.59 1.24 -20.11
CA VAL A 275 29.00 1.26 -20.48
C VAL A 275 29.38 0.08 -21.38
N LYS A 276 28.54 -0.95 -21.39
CA LYS A 276 28.70 -2.11 -22.30
C LYS A 276 27.36 -2.79 -22.48
N SER A 277 27.12 -3.31 -23.69
CA SER A 277 25.91 -4.08 -24.00
C SER A 277 26.18 -5.13 -25.03
N VAL A 278 25.45 -6.25 -24.98
CA VAL A 278 25.48 -7.32 -25.98
C VAL A 278 24.11 -7.93 -26.10
N ASP A 279 23.70 -8.18 -27.33
CA ASP A 279 22.50 -8.96 -27.65
C ASP A 279 22.93 -10.39 -27.97
N LEU A 280 22.41 -11.36 -27.21
CA LEU A 280 22.73 -12.78 -27.37
C LEU A 280 21.63 -13.54 -28.13
N GLY A 281 20.50 -12.88 -28.41
CA GLY A 281 19.32 -13.52 -28.98
C GLY A 281 18.74 -14.58 -28.04
N ASP A 282 18.39 -15.74 -28.58
CA ASP A 282 17.92 -16.88 -27.77
C ASP A 282 19.15 -17.62 -27.23
N PHE A 283 19.20 -17.86 -25.90
CA PHE A 283 20.42 -18.29 -25.23
C PHE A 283 20.20 -19.25 -24.05
N ASP A 284 21.04 -20.30 -23.95
CA ASP A 284 21.01 -21.33 -22.92
C ASP A 284 22.40 -21.85 -22.50
N ALA A 285 23.42 -20.99 -22.59
CA ALA A 285 24.81 -21.35 -22.36
C ALA A 285 25.49 -20.40 -21.35
N ILE A 286 26.77 -20.53 -21.13
CA ILE A 286 27.57 -19.60 -20.36
C ILE A 286 28.13 -18.53 -21.31
N TYR A 287 27.78 -17.26 -21.06
CA TYR A 287 28.36 -16.13 -21.74
C TYR A 287 29.50 -15.53 -20.91
N SER A 288 30.67 -15.31 -21.54
CA SER A 288 31.81 -14.68 -20.90
C SER A 288 31.98 -13.24 -21.40
N MET A 289 31.72 -12.29 -20.52
CA MET A 289 31.82 -10.85 -20.81
C MET A 289 33.16 -10.31 -20.32
N ASN A 290 33.95 -9.77 -21.25
CA ASN A 290 35.19 -9.10 -20.89
C ASN A 290 34.92 -7.64 -20.52
N LEU A 291 35.26 -7.26 -19.28
CA LEU A 291 35.18 -5.92 -18.72
C LEU A 291 36.56 -5.33 -18.36
N SER A 292 37.62 -5.86 -18.93
CA SER A 292 38.99 -5.42 -18.63
C SER A 292 39.30 -3.99 -19.08
N ASP A 293 38.47 -3.42 -19.94
CA ASP A 293 38.51 -2.04 -20.40
C ASP A 293 37.84 -1.04 -19.42
N LEU A 294 37.02 -1.53 -18.47
CA LEU A 294 36.39 -0.69 -17.47
C LEU A 294 37.30 -0.45 -16.26
N ASN A 295 37.11 0.65 -15.57
CA ASN A 295 37.82 0.97 -14.33
C ASN A 295 37.36 0.07 -13.17
N LYS A 296 38.21 -0.09 -12.13
CA LYS A 296 37.78 -0.68 -10.87
C LYS A 296 36.61 0.09 -10.29
N GLY A 297 35.63 -0.63 -9.71
CA GLY A 297 34.43 -0.01 -9.16
C GLY A 297 33.26 -0.95 -9.15
N VAL A 298 32.11 -0.40 -8.78
CA VAL A 298 30.83 -1.11 -8.72
C VAL A 298 30.04 -0.82 -9.99
N TYR A 299 29.46 -1.86 -10.55
CA TYR A 299 28.61 -1.82 -11.73
C TYR A 299 27.35 -2.64 -11.49
N ILE A 300 26.32 -2.39 -12.29
CA ILE A 300 25.11 -3.21 -12.34
C ILE A 300 25.09 -3.95 -13.67
N VAL A 301 25.06 -5.26 -13.62
CA VAL A 301 24.79 -6.10 -14.79
C VAL A 301 23.27 -6.29 -14.88
N LYS A 302 22.69 -5.82 -15.97
CA LYS A 302 21.28 -6.03 -16.31
C LYS A 302 21.19 -7.11 -17.37
N ILE A 303 20.40 -8.14 -17.11
CA ILE A 303 20.09 -9.20 -18.06
C ILE A 303 18.61 -9.09 -18.35
N GLN A 304 18.28 -8.78 -19.59
CA GLN A 304 16.90 -8.66 -20.08
C GLN A 304 16.57 -9.88 -20.92
N THR A 305 15.38 -10.44 -20.76
CA THR A 305 14.84 -11.55 -21.56
C THR A 305 13.43 -11.21 -22.02
N ALA A 306 12.84 -12.05 -22.88
CA ALA A 306 11.42 -11.88 -23.29
C ALA A 306 10.42 -11.95 -22.12
N THR A 307 10.79 -12.60 -21.02
CA THR A 307 9.90 -12.87 -19.88
C THR A 307 10.20 -12.03 -18.63
N GLY A 308 11.27 -11.24 -18.65
CA GLY A 308 11.64 -10.41 -17.50
C GLY A 308 13.07 -9.91 -17.54
N SER A 309 13.50 -9.32 -16.42
CA SER A 309 14.87 -8.83 -16.27
C SER A 309 15.46 -9.20 -14.91
N MET A 310 16.78 -9.37 -14.89
CA MET A 310 17.59 -9.55 -13.68
C MET A 310 18.61 -8.42 -13.58
N LEU A 311 18.82 -7.92 -12.37
CA LEU A 311 19.87 -6.94 -12.05
C LEU A 311 20.82 -7.58 -11.03
N GLN A 312 22.11 -7.56 -11.31
CA GLN A 312 23.12 -8.06 -10.40
C GLN A 312 24.22 -7.02 -10.18
N ARG A 313 24.42 -6.65 -8.90
CA ARG A 313 25.55 -5.82 -8.52
C ARG A 313 26.84 -6.64 -8.66
N VAL A 314 27.82 -6.10 -9.36
CA VAL A 314 29.16 -6.69 -9.50
C VAL A 314 30.24 -5.67 -9.14
N GLU A 315 31.35 -6.18 -8.60
CA GLU A 315 32.51 -5.37 -8.25
C GLU A 315 33.71 -5.77 -9.11
N LEU A 316 34.31 -4.79 -9.77
CA LEU A 316 35.59 -4.96 -10.48
C LEU A 316 36.73 -4.56 -9.55
N SER A 317 37.57 -5.51 -9.20
CA SER A 317 38.68 -5.37 -8.24
C SER A 317 40.05 -5.54 -8.93
N LYS A 318 40.34 -4.72 -9.95
CA LYS A 318 41.68 -4.77 -10.64
C LYS A 318 42.78 -4.32 -9.71
#